data_072dcd35a14d69a4ef8f4fa1b0920098
#
_entry.id   072dcd35a14d69a4ef8f4fa1b0920098
#
_cell.length_a   1.000
_cell.length_b   1.000
_cell.length_c   1.000
_cell.angle_alpha   90.00
_cell.angle_beta   90.00
_cell.angle_gamma   90.00
#
_symmetry.space_group_name_H-M   'P 1'
#
loop_
_entity.id
_entity.type
_entity.pdbx_description
1 polymer ?
#
loop_
_entity_poly.entity_id
_entity_poly.type
_entity_poly.pdbx_seq_one_letter_code
_entity_poly.pdbx_strand_id
1 'polypeptide(L)'
;ILFFFFFDPQKIKSIKLPFGYIGVVWFEELDQFGGMEEIRNLNQSLLRGGPKYWEFCSFNPPKSQNNWVNEEKLFEDPDRLVHHSTYLGVPREWLGELFFDDAEKLKEKNERAYEHEYLGKVTGTGGAVFENVSDMRMSDELIGNFDRLYFGLDFGFAVDPLAFVACHYDAKH
;
A
#
# COMPACT_ATOMS: atom_id res chain seq x y z
N ILE A 1 -1.68 -29.42 4.51
CA ILE A 1 -1.41 -27.98 4.38
C ILE A 1 -0.14 -27.86 3.58
N LEU A 2 -0.19 -27.11 2.49
CA LEU A 2 0.96 -26.80 1.65
C LEU A 2 1.29 -25.33 1.88
N PHE A 3 2.56 -25.05 2.22
CA PHE A 3 3.08 -23.71 2.35
C PHE A 3 3.93 -23.41 1.12
N PHE A 4 3.67 -22.28 0.47
CA PHE A 4 4.50 -21.78 -0.62
C PHE A 4 5.08 -20.43 -0.24
N PHE A 5 6.41 -20.31 -0.32
CA PHE A 5 7.08 -19.02 -0.25
C PHE A 5 7.15 -18.46 -1.67
N PHE A 6 6.68 -17.23 -1.84
CA PHE A 6 6.55 -16.59 -3.14
C PHE A 6 7.91 -16.10 -3.65
N PHE A 7 8.63 -16.96 -4.38
CA PHE A 7 9.76 -16.54 -5.22
C PHE A 7 9.54 -16.82 -6.71
N ASP A 8 8.51 -17.61 -7.06
CA ASP A 8 8.27 -17.97 -8.45
C ASP A 8 6.82 -18.42 -8.67
N PRO A 9 5.94 -17.54 -9.19
CA PRO A 9 4.54 -17.88 -9.52
C PRO A 9 4.41 -19.04 -10.51
N GLN A 10 5.42 -19.29 -11.33
CA GLN A 10 5.42 -20.39 -12.31
C GLN A 10 5.43 -21.76 -11.65
N LYS A 11 6.02 -21.91 -10.47
CA LYS A 11 6.07 -23.17 -9.75
C LYS A 11 4.70 -23.58 -9.21
N ILE A 12 3.87 -22.61 -8.87
CA ILE A 12 2.50 -22.87 -8.36
C ILE A 12 1.60 -23.43 -9.47
N LYS A 13 1.76 -22.97 -10.71
CA LYS A 13 0.97 -23.43 -11.86
C LYS A 13 1.14 -24.94 -12.17
N SER A 14 2.21 -25.56 -11.69
CA SER A 14 2.49 -26.98 -11.92
C SER A 14 2.06 -27.92 -10.80
N ILE A 15 1.43 -27.42 -9.74
CA ILE A 15 1.00 -28.25 -8.60
C ILE A 15 -0.09 -29.22 -9.06
N LYS A 16 0.19 -30.51 -8.84
CA LYS A 16 -0.78 -31.59 -9.03
C LYS A 16 -1.03 -32.26 -7.69
N LEU A 17 -2.26 -32.26 -7.26
CA LEU A 17 -2.65 -33.03 -6.09
C LEU A 17 -2.85 -34.49 -6.52
N PRO A 18 -2.39 -35.47 -5.74
CA PRO A 18 -2.63 -36.89 -6.01
C PRO A 18 -4.09 -37.26 -5.83
N PHE A 19 -4.84 -36.49 -5.00
CA PHE A 19 -6.27 -36.65 -4.76
C PHE A 19 -6.86 -35.35 -4.19
N GLY A 20 -8.17 -35.17 -4.30
CA GLY A 20 -8.89 -34.02 -3.76
C GLY A 20 -8.69 -32.74 -4.57
N TYR A 21 -8.94 -31.64 -3.93
CA TYR A 21 -8.80 -30.28 -4.51
C TYR A 21 -8.36 -29.28 -3.44
N ILE A 22 -7.90 -28.11 -3.86
CA ILE A 22 -7.57 -27.01 -2.97
C ILE A 22 -8.87 -26.27 -2.63
N GLY A 23 -9.30 -26.39 -1.38
CA GLY A 23 -10.53 -25.75 -0.89
C GLY A 23 -10.29 -24.42 -0.17
N VAL A 24 -9.05 -24.14 0.21
CA VAL A 24 -8.66 -22.91 0.91
C VAL A 24 -7.35 -22.42 0.36
N VAL A 25 -7.29 -21.13 0.05
CA VAL A 25 -6.07 -20.40 -0.32
C VAL A 25 -5.95 -19.16 0.57
N TRP A 26 -4.76 -18.86 1.01
CA TRP A 26 -4.46 -17.64 1.74
C TRP A 26 -3.28 -16.93 1.09
N PHE A 27 -3.54 -15.71 0.61
CA PHE A 27 -2.52 -14.78 0.12
C PHE A 27 -2.16 -13.83 1.26
N GLU A 28 -1.01 -14.07 1.87
CA GLU A 28 -0.44 -13.20 2.89
C GLU A 28 0.40 -12.10 2.23
N GLU A 29 0.42 -10.90 2.83
CA GLU A 29 1.08 -9.72 2.29
C GLU A 29 0.66 -9.44 0.83
N LEU A 30 -0.64 -9.35 0.64
CA LEU A 30 -1.26 -9.20 -0.67
C LEU A 30 -0.71 -8.02 -1.48
N ASP A 31 -0.24 -6.97 -0.81
CA ASP A 31 0.36 -5.78 -1.40
C ASP A 31 1.69 -6.04 -2.13
N GLN A 32 2.34 -7.17 -1.88
CA GLN A 32 3.59 -7.57 -2.56
C GLN A 32 3.36 -8.22 -3.92
N PHE A 33 2.11 -8.58 -4.24
CA PHE A 33 1.77 -9.08 -5.56
C PHE A 33 1.63 -7.94 -6.57
N GLY A 34 1.85 -8.24 -7.85
CA GLY A 34 1.80 -7.25 -8.93
C GLY A 34 0.39 -6.76 -9.32
N GLY A 35 -0.65 -7.21 -8.61
CA GLY A 35 -2.05 -6.80 -8.84
C GLY A 35 -3.02 -7.97 -8.90
N MET A 36 -4.31 -7.66 -9.01
CA MET A 36 -5.38 -8.67 -9.08
C MET A 36 -5.28 -9.61 -10.29
N GLU A 37 -4.60 -9.21 -11.35
CA GLU A 37 -4.36 -10.10 -12.48
C GLU A 37 -3.50 -11.30 -12.07
N GLU A 38 -2.47 -11.07 -11.28
CA GLU A 38 -1.61 -12.13 -10.76
C GLU A 38 -2.38 -13.08 -9.85
N ILE A 39 -3.20 -12.55 -8.94
CA ILE A 39 -4.07 -13.33 -8.05
C ILE A 39 -5.04 -14.19 -8.87
N ARG A 40 -5.71 -13.60 -9.86
CA ARG A 40 -6.62 -14.37 -10.75
C ARG A 40 -5.90 -15.48 -11.52
N ASN A 41 -4.68 -15.23 -11.99
CA ASN A 41 -3.86 -16.23 -12.67
C ASN A 41 -3.48 -17.40 -11.75
N LEU A 42 -3.19 -17.12 -10.49
CA LEU A 42 -2.93 -18.14 -9.48
C LEU A 42 -4.19 -18.94 -9.16
N ASN A 43 -5.31 -18.27 -8.95
CA ASN A 43 -6.59 -18.89 -8.65
C ASN A 43 -7.04 -19.85 -9.76
N GLN A 44 -6.87 -19.51 -11.03
CA GLN A 44 -7.15 -20.40 -12.15
C GLN A 44 -6.35 -21.69 -12.10
N SER A 45 -5.20 -21.69 -11.44
CA SER A 45 -4.34 -22.86 -11.28
C SER A 45 -4.64 -23.65 -10.01
N LEU A 46 -4.96 -22.97 -8.92
CA LEU A 46 -5.13 -23.53 -7.58
C LEU A 46 -6.57 -24.02 -7.35
N LEU A 47 -7.57 -23.25 -7.76
CA LEU A 47 -8.97 -23.47 -7.43
C LEU A 47 -9.68 -24.31 -8.51
N ARG A 48 -9.24 -25.55 -8.65
CA ARG A 48 -9.75 -26.49 -9.66
C ARG A 48 -10.36 -27.72 -9.04
N GLY A 49 -11.43 -28.23 -9.67
CA GLY A 49 -11.98 -29.57 -9.42
C GLY A 49 -12.81 -29.68 -8.15
N GLY A 50 -13.08 -28.61 -7.43
CA GLY A 50 -13.91 -28.62 -6.23
C GLY A 50 -15.23 -27.87 -6.41
N PRO A 51 -16.26 -28.20 -5.60
CA PRO A 51 -17.54 -27.51 -5.66
C PRO A 51 -17.54 -26.16 -4.89
N LYS A 52 -16.59 -25.94 -4.00
CA LYS A 52 -16.50 -24.75 -3.13
C LYS A 52 -15.07 -24.51 -2.69
N TYR A 53 -14.72 -23.24 -2.58
CA TYR A 53 -13.43 -22.81 -2.04
C TYR A 53 -13.57 -21.51 -1.25
N TRP A 54 -12.55 -21.23 -0.45
CA TRP A 54 -12.38 -19.99 0.31
C TRP A 54 -11.03 -19.37 -0.02
N GLU A 55 -11.05 -18.06 -0.26
CA GLU A 55 -9.86 -17.27 -0.45
C GLU A 55 -9.74 -16.29 0.71
N PHE A 56 -8.57 -16.25 1.33
CA PHE A 56 -8.22 -15.28 2.35
C PHE A 56 -7.08 -14.43 1.83
N CYS A 57 -7.20 -13.12 2.02
CA CYS A 57 -6.18 -12.16 1.70
C CYS A 57 -5.88 -11.32 2.94
N SER A 58 -4.59 -11.15 3.26
CA SER A 58 -4.17 -10.29 4.36
C SER A 58 -3.05 -9.37 3.92
N PHE A 59 -3.08 -8.13 4.37
CA PHE A 59 -2.04 -7.14 4.10
C PHE A 59 -2.08 -6.00 5.11
N ASN A 60 -0.93 -5.36 5.30
CA ASN A 60 -0.85 -4.07 5.95
C ASN A 60 -1.05 -3.00 4.88
N PRO A 61 -2.03 -2.09 5.02
CA PRO A 61 -2.33 -1.11 3.98
C PRO A 61 -1.09 -0.27 3.65
N PRO A 62 -0.61 -0.26 2.39
CA PRO A 62 0.45 0.64 1.97
C PRO A 62 0.07 2.11 2.17
N LYS A 63 1.07 2.99 2.36
CA LYS A 63 0.82 4.44 2.52
C LYS A 63 0.07 5.04 1.35
N SER A 64 0.44 4.63 0.13
CA SER A 64 -0.12 5.19 -1.10
C SER A 64 -1.58 4.80 -1.31
N GLN A 65 -2.43 5.79 -1.54
CA GLN A 65 -3.84 5.56 -1.94
C GLN A 65 -3.94 4.83 -3.28
N ASN A 66 -2.99 5.08 -4.19
CA ASN A 66 -2.96 4.49 -5.53
C ASN A 66 -2.33 3.08 -5.54
N ASN A 67 -1.98 2.53 -4.37
CA ASN A 67 -1.59 1.13 -4.34
C ASN A 67 -2.82 0.26 -4.63
N TRP A 68 -2.65 -0.70 -5.52
CA TRP A 68 -3.73 -1.52 -6.03
C TRP A 68 -4.56 -2.25 -4.95
N VAL A 69 -3.96 -2.65 -3.82
CA VAL A 69 -4.70 -3.29 -2.72
C VAL A 69 -5.61 -2.30 -2.00
N ASN A 70 -5.20 -1.02 -1.91
CA ASN A 70 -6.03 0.03 -1.31
C ASN A 70 -7.21 0.39 -2.20
N GLU A 71 -7.05 0.33 -3.52
CA GLU A 71 -8.14 0.52 -4.48
C GLU A 71 -9.05 -0.71 -4.51
N GLU A 72 -8.48 -1.92 -4.58
CA GLU A 72 -9.22 -3.18 -4.68
C GLU A 72 -10.17 -3.41 -3.49
N LYS A 73 -9.76 -3.08 -2.26
CA LYS A 73 -10.61 -3.24 -1.07
C LYS A 73 -11.89 -2.40 -1.10
N LEU A 74 -11.93 -1.34 -1.94
CA LEU A 74 -13.09 -0.45 -2.07
C LEU A 74 -14.14 -1.00 -3.03
N PHE A 75 -13.81 -2.00 -3.85
CA PHE A 75 -14.80 -2.63 -4.72
C PHE A 75 -15.76 -3.48 -3.91
N GLU A 76 -17.03 -3.19 -4.05
CA GLU A 76 -18.10 -3.96 -3.44
C GLU A 76 -18.31 -5.26 -4.24
N ASP A 77 -18.29 -6.38 -3.53
CA ASP A 77 -18.56 -7.70 -4.06
C ASP A 77 -19.41 -8.47 -3.04
N PRO A 78 -20.59 -8.98 -3.41
CA PRO A 78 -21.49 -9.68 -2.48
C PRO A 78 -20.87 -10.94 -1.86
N ASP A 79 -19.87 -11.53 -2.51
CA ASP A 79 -19.17 -12.73 -2.02
C ASP A 79 -17.89 -12.39 -1.25
N ARG A 80 -17.60 -11.10 -1.03
CA ARG A 80 -16.41 -10.60 -0.33
C ARG A 80 -16.75 -9.99 1.02
N LEU A 81 -15.99 -10.35 2.04
CA LEU A 81 -15.97 -9.66 3.32
C LEU A 81 -14.65 -8.94 3.51
N VAL A 82 -14.69 -7.62 3.69
CA VAL A 82 -13.52 -6.82 4.06
C VAL A 82 -13.56 -6.56 5.55
N HIS A 83 -12.51 -6.98 6.26
CA HIS A 83 -12.34 -6.77 7.69
C HIS A 83 -11.07 -5.96 7.96
N HIS A 84 -11.20 -4.92 8.77
CA HIS A 84 -10.06 -4.14 9.26
C HIS A 84 -9.91 -4.38 10.75
N SER A 85 -8.70 -4.73 11.17
CA SER A 85 -8.34 -4.92 12.57
C SER A 85 -7.14 -4.05 12.95
N THR A 86 -7.08 -3.64 14.20
CA THR A 86 -5.95 -2.92 14.76
C THR A 86 -5.59 -3.53 16.12
N TYR A 87 -4.43 -3.15 16.65
CA TYR A 87 -4.00 -3.59 17.96
C TYR A 87 -4.96 -3.19 19.10
N LEU A 88 -5.81 -2.19 18.88
CA LEU A 88 -6.80 -1.72 19.87
C LEU A 88 -7.88 -2.76 20.17
N GLY A 89 -8.11 -3.71 19.25
CA GLY A 89 -9.06 -4.81 19.42
C GLY A 89 -8.44 -6.07 20.02
N VAL A 90 -7.14 -6.08 20.34
CA VAL A 90 -6.41 -7.24 20.83
C VAL A 90 -6.23 -7.13 22.36
N PRO A 91 -6.39 -8.24 23.12
CA PRO A 91 -6.06 -8.25 24.54
C PRO A 91 -4.65 -7.75 24.82
N ARG A 92 -4.52 -6.84 25.77
CA ARG A 92 -3.26 -6.14 26.06
C ARG A 92 -2.11 -7.11 26.40
N GLU A 93 -2.42 -8.18 27.10
CA GLU A 93 -1.49 -9.23 27.47
C GLU A 93 -0.88 -10.00 26.28
N TRP A 94 -1.50 -9.95 25.09
CA TRP A 94 -0.97 -10.61 23.90
C TRP A 94 0.16 -9.83 23.23
N LEU A 95 0.17 -8.52 23.39
CA LEU A 95 1.15 -7.64 22.74
C LEU A 95 2.27 -7.20 23.72
N GLY A 96 1.94 -7.12 25.02
CA GLY A 96 2.88 -6.67 26.04
C GLY A 96 3.00 -5.14 26.16
N GLU A 97 3.44 -4.65 27.33
CA GLU A 97 3.47 -3.23 27.64
C GLU A 97 4.37 -2.42 26.71
N LEU A 98 5.55 -2.96 26.32
CA LEU A 98 6.49 -2.25 25.44
C LEU A 98 5.88 -1.86 24.11
N PHE A 99 5.00 -2.70 23.56
CA PHE A 99 4.30 -2.40 22.31
C PHE A 99 3.42 -1.16 22.44
N PHE A 100 2.68 -1.04 23.54
CA PHE A 100 1.82 0.10 23.81
C PHE A 100 2.61 1.37 24.08
N ASP A 101 3.71 1.27 24.84
CA ASP A 101 4.60 2.39 25.11
C ASP A 101 5.21 2.95 23.81
N ASP A 102 5.61 2.09 22.87
CA ASP A 102 6.16 2.50 21.59
C ASP A 102 5.09 3.11 20.69
N ALA A 103 3.86 2.58 20.71
CA ALA A 103 2.74 3.16 20.01
C ALA A 103 2.40 4.58 20.49
N GLU A 104 2.35 4.79 21.81
CA GLU A 104 2.09 6.12 22.40
C GLU A 104 3.22 7.10 22.12
N LYS A 105 4.47 6.70 22.22
CA LYS A 105 5.64 7.55 21.88
C LYS A 105 5.59 7.98 20.40
N LEU A 106 5.25 7.04 19.50
CA LEU A 106 5.12 7.40 18.09
C LEU A 106 3.97 8.36 17.85
N LYS A 107 2.83 8.14 18.51
CA LYS A 107 1.67 9.00 18.44
C LYS A 107 1.96 10.44 18.85
N GLU A 108 2.68 10.61 19.98
CA GLU A 108 3.11 11.93 20.48
C GLU A 108 4.09 12.61 19.51
N LYS A 109 5.00 11.85 18.94
CA LYS A 109 6.06 12.37 18.07
C LYS A 109 5.58 12.64 16.64
N ASN A 110 4.76 11.75 16.11
CA ASN A 110 4.28 11.79 14.73
C ASN A 110 2.96 11.01 14.59
N GLU A 111 1.86 11.71 14.84
CA GLU A 111 0.50 11.13 14.79
C GLU A 111 0.18 10.46 13.44
N ARG A 112 0.64 11.06 12.33
CA ARG A 112 0.41 10.52 10.99
C ARG A 112 1.12 9.18 10.77
N ALA A 113 2.35 9.05 11.27
CA ALA A 113 3.07 7.77 11.25
C ALA A 113 2.38 6.73 12.12
N TYR A 114 1.95 7.12 13.32
CA TYR A 114 1.16 6.25 14.21
C TYR A 114 -0.14 5.76 13.53
N GLU A 115 -0.88 6.66 12.91
CA GLU A 115 -2.11 6.29 12.19
C GLU A 115 -1.86 5.26 11.10
N HIS A 116 -0.75 5.38 10.39
CA HIS A 116 -0.39 4.42 9.36
C HIS A 116 0.11 3.10 9.94
N GLU A 117 1.13 3.16 10.80
CA GLU A 117 1.87 1.96 11.24
C GLU A 117 1.09 1.11 12.26
N TYR A 118 0.30 1.75 13.13
CA TYR A 118 -0.44 1.08 14.19
C TYR A 118 -1.94 0.92 13.91
N LEU A 119 -2.52 1.83 13.15
CA LEU A 119 -3.95 1.78 12.81
C LEU A 119 -4.23 1.35 11.37
N GLY A 120 -3.20 1.14 10.54
CA GLY A 120 -3.37 0.71 9.15
C GLY A 120 -4.11 1.73 8.28
N LYS A 121 -4.03 3.03 8.62
CA LYS A 121 -4.63 4.07 7.79
C LYS A 121 -3.76 4.37 6.56
N VAL A 122 -4.41 4.56 5.44
CA VAL A 122 -3.76 5.05 4.22
C VAL A 122 -3.52 6.55 4.38
N THR A 123 -2.29 6.97 4.52
CA THR A 123 -1.92 8.34 4.85
C THR A 123 -1.23 9.10 3.72
N GLY A 124 -0.80 8.41 2.67
CA GLY A 124 -0.10 9.00 1.52
C GLY A 124 -1.03 9.32 0.36
N THR A 125 -0.73 10.36 -0.37
CA THR A 125 -1.48 10.82 -1.55
C THR A 125 -1.14 10.07 -2.84
N GLY A 126 -0.32 9.02 -2.74
CA GLY A 126 -0.10 8.11 -3.87
C GLY A 126 0.91 8.54 -4.94
N GLY A 127 1.81 9.45 -4.60
CA GLY A 127 2.85 9.90 -5.55
C GLY A 127 3.63 11.12 -5.07
N ALA A 128 3.23 11.68 -3.93
CA ALA A 128 3.94 12.81 -3.36
C ALA A 128 5.31 12.36 -2.82
N VAL A 129 6.38 12.80 -3.46
CA VAL A 129 7.76 12.62 -2.99
C VAL A 129 7.99 13.44 -1.72
N PHE A 130 7.25 14.54 -1.55
CA PHE A 130 7.32 15.43 -0.41
C PHE A 130 5.99 15.45 0.33
N GLU A 131 6.03 15.26 1.66
CA GLU A 131 4.84 15.26 2.51
C GLU A 131 4.54 16.62 3.14
N ASN A 132 5.52 17.54 3.14
CA ASN A 132 5.45 18.88 3.74
C ASN A 132 5.25 19.98 2.68
N VAL A 133 4.48 19.69 1.66
CA VAL A 133 4.13 20.66 0.61
C VAL A 133 2.88 21.42 1.02
N SER A 134 2.92 22.74 0.84
CA SER A 134 1.74 23.61 0.94
C SER A 134 1.57 24.41 -0.34
N ASP A 135 0.34 24.48 -0.83
CA ASP A 135 0.00 25.31 -1.97
C ASP A 135 -0.16 26.75 -1.52
N MET A 136 0.52 27.65 -2.21
CA MET A 136 0.31 29.08 -2.03
C MET A 136 0.32 29.83 -3.36
N ARG A 137 -0.51 30.86 -3.46
CA ARG A 137 -0.46 31.77 -4.59
C ARG A 137 0.70 32.74 -4.41
N MET A 138 1.66 32.72 -5.33
CA MET A 138 2.75 33.68 -5.34
C MET A 138 2.30 34.96 -6.04
N SER A 139 2.61 36.12 -5.41
CA SER A 139 2.44 37.42 -6.06
C SER A 139 3.65 37.76 -6.92
N ASP A 140 3.47 38.65 -7.91
CA ASP A 140 4.56 39.13 -8.76
C ASP A 140 5.64 39.84 -7.92
N GLU A 141 5.25 40.49 -6.82
CA GLU A 141 6.16 41.13 -5.86
C GLU A 141 7.05 40.11 -5.15
N LEU A 142 6.44 38.97 -4.72
CA LEU A 142 7.20 37.88 -4.09
C LEU A 142 8.19 37.26 -5.06
N ILE A 143 7.76 36.99 -6.29
CA ILE A 143 8.62 36.43 -7.33
C ILE A 143 9.76 37.38 -7.71
N GLY A 144 9.46 38.68 -7.75
CA GLY A 144 10.46 39.73 -8.04
C GLY A 144 11.56 39.83 -6.98
N ASN A 145 11.35 39.36 -5.78
CA ASN A 145 12.34 39.35 -4.69
C ASN A 145 13.25 38.11 -4.71
N PHE A 146 13.03 37.13 -5.58
CA PHE A 146 13.92 36.00 -5.67
C PHE A 146 15.25 36.36 -6.32
N ASP A 147 16.33 36.12 -5.62
CA ASP A 147 17.68 36.43 -6.09
C ASP A 147 18.17 35.49 -7.20
N ARG A 148 17.63 34.25 -7.23
CA ARG A 148 17.97 33.23 -8.22
C ARG A 148 16.81 32.26 -8.45
N LEU A 149 16.53 31.98 -9.72
CA LEU A 149 15.61 30.95 -10.14
C LEU A 149 16.37 29.78 -10.77
N TYR A 150 15.98 28.57 -10.42
CA TYR A 150 16.45 27.34 -11.02
C TYR A 150 15.32 26.73 -11.85
N PHE A 151 15.68 26.17 -12.98
CA PHE A 151 14.71 25.58 -13.89
C PHE A 151 15.06 24.11 -14.13
N GLY A 152 14.05 23.27 -14.10
CA GLY A 152 14.14 21.86 -14.46
C GLY A 152 13.11 21.52 -15.52
N LEU A 153 13.49 20.67 -16.47
CA LEU A 153 12.62 20.11 -17.47
C LEU A 153 12.78 18.58 -17.46
N ASP A 154 11.68 17.91 -17.24
CA ASP A 154 11.61 16.45 -17.32
C ASP A 154 10.79 16.09 -18.56
N PHE A 155 11.43 15.36 -19.48
CA PHE A 155 10.78 14.88 -20.69
C PHE A 155 10.02 13.60 -20.38
N GLY A 156 8.71 13.71 -20.28
CA GLY A 156 7.86 12.54 -20.12
C GLY A 156 8.05 11.53 -21.28
N PHE A 157 7.88 10.26 -20.96
CA PHE A 157 7.90 9.19 -21.95
C PHE A 157 6.61 8.38 -21.89
N ALA A 158 6.04 8.09 -23.04
CA ALA A 158 4.79 7.35 -23.19
C ALA A 158 3.58 8.04 -22.52
N VAL A 159 3.20 7.58 -21.32
CA VAL A 159 2.06 8.10 -20.55
C VAL A 159 2.44 9.20 -19.57
N ASP A 160 3.72 9.41 -19.34
CA ASP A 160 4.20 10.44 -18.42
C ASP A 160 4.15 11.82 -19.10
N PRO A 161 3.55 12.84 -18.45
CA PRO A 161 3.51 14.18 -19.02
C PRO A 161 4.89 14.84 -18.95
N LEU A 162 5.15 15.75 -19.91
CA LEU A 162 6.29 16.68 -19.78
C LEU A 162 6.08 17.56 -18.56
N ALA A 163 7.08 17.63 -17.68
CA ALA A 163 7.05 18.49 -16.52
C ALA A 163 8.10 19.61 -16.62
N PHE A 164 7.68 20.85 -16.42
CA PHE A 164 8.57 22.01 -16.28
C PHE A 164 8.43 22.57 -14.87
N VAL A 165 9.55 22.74 -14.19
CA VAL A 165 9.62 23.26 -12.84
C VAL A 165 10.53 24.50 -12.79
N ALA A 166 10.06 25.55 -12.14
CA ALA A 166 10.86 26.69 -11.74
C ALA A 166 10.87 26.74 -10.22
N CYS A 167 12.03 26.83 -9.59
CA CYS A 167 12.14 26.90 -8.15
C CYS A 167 13.14 27.96 -7.69
N HIS A 168 12.88 28.48 -6.52
CA HIS A 168 13.80 29.34 -5.75
C HIS A 168 14.18 28.58 -4.47
N TYR A 169 15.44 28.66 -4.09
CA TYR A 169 15.95 28.07 -2.85
C TYR A 169 16.52 29.19 -1.97
N ASP A 170 15.92 29.42 -0.81
CA ASP A 170 16.44 30.30 0.20
C ASP A 170 17.26 29.49 1.23
N ALA A 171 18.57 29.71 1.24
CA ALA A 171 19.49 29.01 2.15
C ALA A 171 19.49 29.60 3.59
N LYS A 172 18.69 30.65 3.86
CA LYS A 172 18.69 31.36 5.14
C LYS A 172 17.52 30.98 6.07
N HIS A 173 16.61 30.12 5.60
CA HIS A 173 15.46 29.64 6.37
C HIS A 173 15.37 28.13 6.36
#